data_a8def8192d5140e7376590a7ecfeb70c
#
_entry.id   a8def8192d5140e7376590a7ecfeb70c
#
_cell.length_a   1.000
_cell.length_b   1.000
_cell.length_c   1.000
_cell.angle_alpha   90.00
_cell.angle_beta   90.00
_cell.angle_gamma   90.00
#
_symmetry.space_group_name_H-M   'P 1'
#
loop_
_entity.id
_entity.type
_entity.pdbx_description
1 polymer ?
#
loop_
_entity_poly.entity_id
_entity_poly.type
_entity_poly.pdbx_seq_one_letter_code
_entity_poly.pdbx_strand_id
1 'polypeptide(L)'
;AFNQDISSWNTAAVTDMSYMFTSAPAFNQDISSWNTAAVTNMSFMFYHASTFNQDISNWNTAAVTNMSAMFGYTSAFNKDISSWNTAAVTNMIGMFNNATAFNQDISSWNTAAVTNMIAMFNNATAFNQDIGSWNTAAVTNMQSMFNNAPAFNQDISNWNTAAVTNMYGMFNLAKVFNQDLTKWCVTNVSSEPVNFNKDSALTEANKPIWGTCPGNSY
;
A
#
# COMPACT_ATOMS: atom_id res chain seq x y z
N ALA A 1 17.97 7.24 -21.56
CA ALA A 1 17.29 7.12 -20.28
C ALA A 1 18.22 7.64 -19.19
N PHE A 2 17.67 8.40 -18.22
CA PHE A 2 18.45 8.99 -17.13
C PHE A 2 18.89 7.89 -16.15
N ASN A 3 20.19 7.82 -15.86
CA ASN A 3 20.79 6.94 -14.84
C ASN A 3 22.19 7.48 -14.43
N GLN A 4 22.29 8.78 -14.16
CA GLN A 4 23.55 9.40 -13.75
C GLN A 4 23.69 9.36 -12.23
N ASP A 5 24.94 9.32 -11.75
CA ASP A 5 25.24 9.45 -10.32
C ASP A 5 24.86 10.84 -9.81
N ILE A 6 23.99 10.87 -8.83
CA ILE A 6 23.48 12.08 -8.15
C ILE A 6 23.62 11.97 -6.64
N SER A 7 24.44 11.04 -6.16
CA SER A 7 24.64 10.76 -4.74
C SER A 7 25.18 11.97 -3.96
N SER A 8 25.93 12.85 -4.66
CA SER A 8 26.50 14.06 -4.07
C SER A 8 25.55 15.25 -3.95
N TRP A 9 24.31 15.12 -4.42
CA TRP A 9 23.36 16.22 -4.34
C TRP A 9 23.03 16.59 -2.88
N ASN A 10 23.01 17.88 -2.59
CA ASN A 10 22.53 18.36 -1.30
C ASN A 10 21.01 18.47 -1.30
N THR A 11 20.35 17.54 -0.63
CA THR A 11 18.89 17.44 -0.55
C THR A 11 18.30 17.97 0.77
N ALA A 12 19.14 18.50 1.66
CA ALA A 12 18.73 18.84 3.03
C ALA A 12 17.58 19.85 3.14
N ALA A 13 17.41 20.71 2.12
CA ALA A 13 16.33 21.71 2.10
C ALA A 13 15.14 21.28 1.21
N VAL A 14 15.17 20.08 0.62
CA VAL A 14 14.10 19.62 -0.27
C VAL A 14 12.90 19.18 0.56
N THR A 15 11.73 19.74 0.27
CA THR A 15 10.46 19.44 0.94
C THR A 15 9.51 18.61 0.06
N ASP A 16 9.67 18.64 -1.25
CA ASP A 16 8.85 17.93 -2.22
C ASP A 16 9.74 17.16 -3.21
N MET A 17 9.61 15.82 -3.19
CA MET A 17 10.29 14.91 -4.11
C MET A 17 9.29 14.19 -5.03
N SER A 18 8.04 14.70 -5.12
CA SER A 18 7.04 14.09 -5.97
C SER A 18 7.47 14.05 -7.45
N TYR A 19 7.15 12.96 -8.12
CA TYR A 19 7.43 12.74 -9.55
C TYR A 19 8.90 12.75 -9.98
N MET A 20 9.86 12.81 -9.05
CA MET A 20 11.27 13.09 -9.36
C MET A 20 11.88 12.11 -10.35
N PHE A 21 11.57 10.82 -10.26
CA PHE A 21 12.05 9.77 -11.17
C PHE A 21 10.91 9.09 -11.91
N THR A 22 9.76 9.75 -12.03
CA THR A 22 8.61 9.22 -12.77
C THR A 22 9.01 8.91 -14.21
N SER A 23 8.65 7.70 -14.67
CA SER A 23 8.98 7.23 -16.02
C SER A 23 10.48 7.27 -16.37
N ALA A 24 11.33 7.03 -15.36
CA ALA A 24 12.77 6.87 -15.51
C ALA A 24 13.16 5.37 -15.43
N PRO A 25 12.83 4.54 -16.43
CA PRO A 25 12.92 3.08 -16.33
C PRO A 25 14.34 2.54 -16.18
N ALA A 26 15.36 3.35 -16.49
CA ALA A 26 16.77 2.96 -16.31
C ALA A 26 17.38 3.47 -15.02
N PHE A 27 16.67 4.30 -14.25
CA PHE A 27 17.23 4.89 -13.04
C PHE A 27 17.39 3.83 -11.94
N ASN A 28 18.62 3.62 -11.49
CA ASN A 28 18.95 2.71 -10.40
C ASN A 28 20.25 3.13 -9.69
N GLN A 29 20.46 4.43 -9.47
CA GLN A 29 21.64 4.94 -8.77
C GLN A 29 21.44 4.93 -7.26
N ASP A 30 22.55 4.81 -6.52
CA ASP A 30 22.57 4.92 -5.08
C ASP A 30 22.23 6.35 -4.63
N ILE A 31 21.14 6.49 -3.90
CA ILE A 31 20.65 7.74 -3.30
C ILE A 31 20.46 7.60 -1.78
N SER A 32 21.11 6.60 -1.18
CA SER A 32 21.02 6.32 0.26
C SER A 32 21.56 7.47 1.12
N SER A 33 22.50 8.24 0.58
CA SER A 33 23.10 9.39 1.26
C SER A 33 22.20 10.64 1.32
N TRP A 34 21.09 10.65 0.61
CA TRP A 34 20.21 11.82 0.59
C TRP A 34 19.58 12.11 1.95
N ASN A 35 19.60 13.36 2.35
CA ASN A 35 18.88 13.82 3.54
C ASN A 35 17.42 14.10 3.16
N THR A 36 16.51 13.28 3.67
CA THR A 36 15.07 13.37 3.38
C THR A 36 14.27 13.95 4.54
N ALA A 37 14.92 14.43 5.60
CA ALA A 37 14.25 14.83 6.83
C ALA A 37 13.21 15.96 6.68
N ALA A 38 13.36 16.82 5.66
CA ALA A 38 12.42 17.91 5.39
C ALA A 38 11.32 17.53 4.38
N VAL A 39 11.39 16.33 3.78
CA VAL A 39 10.47 15.94 2.71
C VAL A 39 9.09 15.60 3.28
N THR A 40 8.06 16.24 2.76
CA THR A 40 6.66 16.02 3.14
C THR A 40 5.87 15.27 2.08
N ASN A 41 6.32 15.30 0.82
CA ASN A 41 5.64 14.67 -0.31
C ASN A 41 6.61 13.82 -1.14
N MET A 42 6.32 12.51 -1.22
CA MET A 42 7.06 11.54 -2.05
C MET A 42 6.15 10.85 -3.09
N SER A 43 4.98 11.45 -3.38
CA SER A 43 4.02 10.84 -4.31
C SER A 43 4.64 10.67 -5.70
N PHE A 44 4.40 9.51 -6.32
CA PHE A 44 4.88 9.17 -7.67
C PHE A 44 6.41 9.25 -7.87
N MET A 45 7.21 9.31 -6.79
CA MET A 45 8.65 9.56 -6.92
C MET A 45 9.35 8.57 -7.84
N PHE A 46 9.03 7.27 -7.75
CA PHE A 46 9.61 6.21 -8.57
C PHE A 46 8.58 5.57 -9.51
N TYR A 47 7.48 6.25 -9.79
CA TYR A 47 6.41 5.70 -10.62
C TYR A 47 6.92 5.36 -12.03
N HIS A 48 6.77 4.09 -12.46
CA HIS A 48 7.37 3.55 -13.70
C HIS A 48 8.92 3.59 -13.75
N ALA A 49 9.63 3.72 -12.63
CA ALA A 49 11.06 3.51 -12.55
C ALA A 49 11.36 1.99 -12.41
N SER A 50 11.12 1.22 -13.46
CA SER A 50 10.97 -0.23 -13.42
C SER A 50 12.21 -1.00 -12.95
N THR A 51 13.42 -0.42 -13.06
CA THR A 51 14.68 -1.04 -12.60
C THR A 51 15.13 -0.58 -11.22
N PHE A 52 14.47 0.44 -10.64
CA PHE A 52 14.90 0.98 -9.34
C PHE A 52 14.78 -0.06 -8.22
N ASN A 53 15.91 -0.38 -7.58
CA ASN A 53 15.98 -1.31 -6.47
C ASN A 53 17.19 -0.99 -5.56
N GLN A 54 17.38 0.28 -5.20
CA GLN A 54 18.45 0.70 -4.28
C GLN A 54 17.98 0.70 -2.84
N ASP A 55 18.94 0.55 -1.92
CA ASP A 55 18.69 0.63 -0.49
C ASP A 55 18.40 2.08 -0.07
N ILE A 56 17.20 2.31 0.44
CA ILE A 56 16.70 3.60 0.95
C ILE A 56 16.15 3.44 2.37
N SER A 57 16.56 2.38 3.08
CA SER A 57 16.09 2.04 4.44
C SER A 57 16.42 3.13 5.46
N ASN A 58 17.51 3.85 5.25
CA ASN A 58 17.97 4.92 6.15
C ASN A 58 17.32 6.29 5.91
N TRP A 59 16.41 6.42 4.95
CA TRP A 59 15.69 7.67 4.73
C TRP A 59 14.84 8.05 5.95
N ASN A 60 14.89 9.30 6.35
CA ASN A 60 14.00 9.83 7.36
C ASN A 60 12.67 10.24 6.71
N THR A 61 11.62 9.47 7.00
CA THR A 61 10.28 9.68 6.44
C THR A 61 9.29 10.32 7.41
N ALA A 62 9.77 10.76 8.59
CA ALA A 62 8.88 11.22 9.68
C ALA A 62 7.98 12.42 9.32
N ALA A 63 8.40 13.25 8.36
CA ALA A 63 7.62 14.40 7.90
C ALA A 63 6.71 14.07 6.68
N VAL A 64 6.83 12.88 6.10
CA VAL A 64 6.10 12.55 4.86
C VAL A 64 4.63 12.31 5.16
N THR A 65 3.75 13.03 4.45
CA THR A 65 2.31 12.90 4.56
C THR A 65 1.66 12.21 3.36
N ASN A 66 2.33 12.22 2.20
CA ASN A 66 1.82 11.64 0.96
C ASN A 66 2.86 10.70 0.31
N MET A 67 2.49 9.41 0.20
CA MET A 67 3.26 8.36 -0.46
C MET A 67 2.48 7.72 -1.62
N SER A 68 1.47 8.41 -2.17
CA SER A 68 0.64 7.84 -3.24
C SER A 68 1.48 7.47 -4.45
N ALA A 69 1.27 6.25 -4.95
CA ALA A 69 1.93 5.66 -6.12
C ALA A 69 3.48 5.76 -6.14
N MET A 70 4.11 5.92 -4.94
CA MET A 70 5.57 6.12 -4.84
C MET A 70 6.37 5.04 -5.58
N PHE A 71 5.96 3.77 -5.46
CA PHE A 71 6.57 2.64 -6.16
C PHE A 71 5.62 2.01 -7.19
N GLY A 72 4.63 2.76 -7.66
CA GLY A 72 3.70 2.27 -8.68
C GLY A 72 4.46 1.90 -9.96
N TYR A 73 4.24 0.68 -10.47
CA TYR A 73 4.94 0.12 -11.64
C TYR A 73 6.49 0.06 -11.50
N THR A 74 7.01 0.12 -10.28
CA THR A 74 8.44 -0.06 -9.98
C THR A 74 8.70 -1.55 -9.76
N SER A 75 8.67 -2.32 -10.83
CA SER A 75 8.56 -3.78 -10.81
C SER A 75 9.75 -4.52 -10.19
N ALA A 76 10.93 -3.89 -10.11
CA ALA A 76 12.12 -4.48 -9.50
C ALA A 76 12.27 -4.18 -8.00
N PHE A 77 11.53 -3.20 -7.46
CA PHE A 77 11.75 -2.74 -6.09
C PHE A 77 11.35 -3.79 -5.06
N ASN A 78 12.33 -4.20 -4.24
CA ASN A 78 12.14 -5.15 -3.14
C ASN A 78 13.17 -4.93 -2.03
N LYS A 79 13.41 -3.68 -1.61
CA LYS A 79 14.32 -3.35 -0.51
C LYS A 79 13.57 -3.14 0.80
N ASP A 80 14.26 -3.43 1.90
CA ASP A 80 13.73 -3.24 3.24
C ASP A 80 13.42 -1.75 3.52
N ILE A 81 12.18 -1.48 3.90
CA ILE A 81 11.67 -0.17 4.30
C ILE A 81 10.88 -0.26 5.61
N SER A 82 11.12 -1.31 6.39
CA SER A 82 10.46 -1.56 7.69
C SER A 82 10.76 -0.46 8.72
N SER A 83 11.92 0.18 8.61
CA SER A 83 12.37 1.26 9.49
C SER A 83 11.68 2.62 9.23
N TRP A 84 10.92 2.75 8.14
CA TRP A 84 10.28 4.02 7.81
C TRP A 84 9.24 4.42 8.85
N ASN A 85 9.29 5.68 9.28
CA ASN A 85 8.25 6.26 10.12
C ASN A 85 7.09 6.75 9.22
N THR A 86 5.96 6.05 9.30
CA THR A 86 4.77 6.35 8.49
C THR A 86 3.67 7.06 9.28
N ALA A 87 3.94 7.49 10.52
CA ALA A 87 2.92 8.02 11.42
C ALA A 87 2.19 9.27 10.89
N ALA A 88 2.85 10.08 10.05
CA ALA A 88 2.26 11.27 9.44
C ALA A 88 1.57 10.99 8.09
N VAL A 89 1.71 9.78 7.53
CA VAL A 89 1.19 9.48 6.19
C VAL A 89 -0.32 9.35 6.21
N THR A 90 -1.00 10.14 5.38
CA THR A 90 -2.46 10.12 5.23
C THR A 90 -2.92 9.47 3.93
N ASN A 91 -2.06 9.40 2.92
CA ASN A 91 -2.39 8.91 1.58
C ASN A 91 -1.38 7.86 1.11
N MET A 92 -1.87 6.63 0.88
CA MET A 92 -1.12 5.49 0.34
C MET A 92 -1.77 4.90 -0.93
N ILE A 93 -2.57 5.69 -1.66
CA ILE A 93 -3.20 5.25 -2.92
C ILE A 93 -2.13 4.68 -3.85
N GLY A 94 -2.32 3.43 -4.29
CA GLY A 94 -1.48 2.79 -5.29
C GLY A 94 0.01 2.70 -4.98
N MET A 95 0.41 2.82 -3.71
CA MET A 95 1.84 2.92 -3.33
C MET A 95 2.69 1.80 -3.95
N PHE A 96 2.17 0.57 -3.99
CA PHE A 96 2.82 -0.60 -4.58
C PHE A 96 2.02 -1.18 -5.76
N ASN A 97 1.20 -0.36 -6.41
CA ASN A 97 0.43 -0.80 -7.58
C ASN A 97 1.38 -1.28 -8.69
N ASN A 98 1.22 -2.53 -9.14
CA ASN A 98 2.13 -3.17 -10.12
C ASN A 98 3.62 -3.25 -9.69
N ALA A 99 3.92 -3.16 -8.39
CA ALA A 99 5.23 -3.45 -7.83
C ALA A 99 5.39 -4.98 -7.66
N THR A 100 5.62 -5.68 -8.75
CA THR A 100 5.47 -7.14 -8.86
C THR A 100 6.48 -7.95 -8.05
N ALA A 101 7.65 -7.37 -7.71
CA ALA A 101 8.67 -8.03 -6.88
C ALA A 101 8.53 -7.68 -5.38
N PHE A 102 7.75 -6.65 -5.02
CA PHE A 102 7.72 -6.16 -3.63
C PHE A 102 7.10 -7.19 -2.68
N ASN A 103 7.88 -7.61 -1.69
CA ASN A 103 7.43 -8.52 -0.62
C ASN A 103 8.26 -8.32 0.67
N GLN A 104 8.50 -7.07 1.08
CA GLN A 104 9.22 -6.77 2.32
C GLN A 104 8.28 -6.59 3.50
N ASP A 105 8.76 -6.87 4.70
CA ASP A 105 8.01 -6.69 5.94
C ASP A 105 7.72 -5.21 6.19
N ILE A 106 6.45 -4.87 6.29
CA ILE A 106 5.92 -3.55 6.60
C ILE A 106 4.91 -3.59 7.75
N SER A 107 4.95 -4.67 8.55
CA SER A 107 4.07 -4.88 9.70
C SER A 107 4.20 -3.80 10.77
N SER A 108 5.40 -3.22 10.90
CA SER A 108 5.71 -2.15 11.86
C SER A 108 5.17 -0.77 11.49
N TRP A 109 4.64 -0.59 10.27
CA TRP A 109 4.16 0.72 9.83
C TRP A 109 2.97 1.20 10.66
N ASN A 110 3.03 2.46 11.08
CA ASN A 110 1.90 3.12 11.71
C ASN A 110 0.95 3.67 10.63
N THR A 111 -0.21 3.06 10.49
CA THR A 111 -1.22 3.41 9.49
C THR A 111 -2.40 4.21 10.06
N ALA A 112 -2.33 4.63 11.32
CA ALA A 112 -3.45 5.25 12.02
C ALA A 112 -3.99 6.54 11.37
N ALA A 113 -3.14 7.29 10.65
CA ALA A 113 -3.53 8.50 9.95
C ALA A 113 -3.99 8.26 8.50
N VAL A 114 -3.83 7.05 7.96
CA VAL A 114 -4.14 6.75 6.56
C VAL A 114 -5.64 6.71 6.35
N THR A 115 -6.13 7.52 5.40
CA THR A 115 -7.55 7.60 5.06
C THR A 115 -7.91 6.90 3.75
N ASN A 116 -6.91 6.62 2.91
CA ASN A 116 -7.13 6.06 1.57
C ASN A 116 -6.06 5.05 1.19
N MET A 117 -6.51 3.82 0.86
CA MET A 117 -5.68 2.69 0.45
C MET A 117 -6.10 2.11 -0.91
N ILE A 118 -6.73 2.91 -1.77
CA ILE A 118 -7.14 2.47 -3.12
C ILE A 118 -5.94 1.86 -3.83
N ALA A 119 -6.13 0.64 -4.37
CA ALA A 119 -5.17 -0.06 -5.23
C ALA A 119 -3.74 -0.19 -4.64
N MET A 120 -3.58 -0.13 -3.31
CA MET A 120 -2.24 -0.09 -2.69
C MET A 120 -1.36 -1.28 -3.11
N PHE A 121 -1.92 -2.47 -3.21
CA PHE A 121 -1.24 -3.70 -3.65
C PHE A 121 -1.88 -4.30 -4.91
N ASN A 122 -2.57 -3.48 -5.72
CA ASN A 122 -3.12 -3.94 -6.99
C ASN A 122 -2.01 -4.45 -7.92
N ASN A 123 -2.15 -5.68 -8.42
CA ASN A 123 -1.11 -6.37 -9.21
C ASN A 123 0.26 -6.51 -8.51
N ALA A 124 0.34 -6.44 -7.19
CA ALA A 124 1.54 -6.75 -6.41
C ALA A 124 1.66 -8.28 -6.26
N THR A 125 2.15 -8.94 -7.30
CA THR A 125 2.02 -10.40 -7.48
C THR A 125 2.80 -11.24 -6.49
N ALA A 126 3.87 -10.70 -5.89
CA ALA A 126 4.67 -11.38 -4.87
C ALA A 126 4.26 -11.05 -3.43
N PHE A 127 3.44 -10.01 -3.22
CA PHE A 127 3.18 -9.50 -1.87
C PHE A 127 2.36 -10.47 -1.03
N ASN A 128 2.93 -10.88 0.12
CA ASN A 128 2.25 -11.74 1.12
C ASN A 128 2.81 -11.50 2.54
N GLN A 129 3.02 -10.25 2.95
CA GLN A 129 3.50 -9.95 4.30
C GLN A 129 2.36 -9.71 5.27
N ASP A 130 2.60 -10.00 6.56
CA ASP A 130 1.64 -9.78 7.63
C ASP A 130 1.40 -8.27 7.83
N ILE A 131 0.17 -7.87 7.62
CA ILE A 131 -0.34 -6.50 7.81
C ILE A 131 -1.59 -6.49 8.70
N GLY A 132 -1.85 -7.59 9.42
CA GLY A 132 -3.00 -7.74 10.29
C GLY A 132 -3.02 -6.77 11.47
N SER A 133 -1.85 -6.28 11.89
CA SER A 133 -1.70 -5.29 12.95
C SER A 133 -1.98 -3.84 12.54
N TRP A 134 -2.17 -3.56 11.25
CA TRP A 134 -2.40 -2.20 10.78
C TRP A 134 -3.68 -1.60 11.37
N ASN A 135 -3.60 -0.35 11.81
CA ASN A 135 -4.77 0.41 12.22
C ASN A 135 -5.48 1.00 11.00
N THR A 136 -6.63 0.44 10.66
CA THR A 136 -7.42 0.84 9.49
C THR A 136 -8.63 1.71 9.84
N ALA A 137 -8.76 2.16 11.10
CA ALA A 137 -9.95 2.83 11.59
C ALA A 137 -10.30 4.14 10.84
N ALA A 138 -9.29 4.83 10.29
CA ALA A 138 -9.50 6.07 9.52
C ALA A 138 -9.71 5.82 8.01
N VAL A 139 -9.53 4.59 7.52
CA VAL A 139 -9.61 4.28 6.09
C VAL A 139 -11.05 4.29 5.63
N THR A 140 -11.35 5.09 4.59
CA THR A 140 -12.69 5.21 4.00
C THR A 140 -12.82 4.49 2.66
N ASN A 141 -11.70 4.19 1.99
CA ASN A 141 -11.73 3.57 0.67
C ASN A 141 -10.62 2.53 0.51
N MET A 142 -11.02 1.29 0.21
CA MET A 142 -10.15 0.12 -0.03
C MET A 142 -10.39 -0.48 -1.44
N GLN A 143 -10.90 0.31 -2.38
CA GLN A 143 -11.14 -0.15 -3.74
C GLN A 143 -9.89 -0.80 -4.34
N SER A 144 -10.05 -2.01 -4.89
CA SER A 144 -9.00 -2.75 -5.62
C SER A 144 -7.70 -2.96 -4.83
N MET A 145 -7.72 -2.89 -3.48
CA MET A 145 -6.49 -2.91 -2.67
C MET A 145 -5.63 -4.14 -2.93
N PHE A 146 -6.23 -5.32 -3.09
CA PHE A 146 -5.56 -6.60 -3.39
C PHE A 146 -6.03 -7.21 -4.72
N ASN A 147 -6.55 -6.37 -5.64
CA ASN A 147 -6.94 -6.85 -6.96
C ASN A 147 -5.72 -7.43 -7.68
N ASN A 148 -5.87 -8.67 -8.16
CA ASN A 148 -4.79 -9.42 -8.80
C ASN A 148 -3.49 -9.49 -7.96
N ALA A 149 -3.63 -9.71 -6.64
CA ALA A 149 -2.55 -10.03 -5.71
C ALA A 149 -2.60 -11.54 -5.39
N PRO A 150 -2.15 -12.42 -6.31
CA PRO A 150 -2.40 -13.85 -6.26
C PRO A 150 -1.69 -14.59 -5.12
N ALA A 151 -0.64 -13.99 -4.52
CA ALA A 151 0.09 -14.57 -3.41
C ALA A 151 -0.46 -14.16 -2.03
N PHE A 152 -1.25 -13.08 -1.96
CA PHE A 152 -1.70 -12.53 -0.68
C PHE A 152 -2.73 -13.42 0.01
N ASN A 153 -2.43 -13.87 1.24
CA ASN A 153 -3.34 -14.66 2.07
C ASN A 153 -3.07 -14.47 3.58
N GLN A 154 -2.78 -13.23 4.02
CA GLN A 154 -2.55 -12.94 5.44
C GLN A 154 -3.84 -12.64 6.18
N ASP A 155 -3.85 -12.93 7.49
CA ASP A 155 -4.99 -12.66 8.36
C ASP A 155 -5.18 -11.15 8.57
N ILE A 156 -6.29 -10.62 8.08
CA ILE A 156 -6.73 -9.23 8.22
C ILE A 156 -8.09 -9.13 8.91
N SER A 157 -8.49 -10.18 9.63
CA SER A 157 -9.78 -10.25 10.34
C SER A 157 -9.96 -9.16 11.39
N ASN A 158 -8.85 -8.64 11.93
CA ASN A 158 -8.86 -7.59 12.96
C ASN A 158 -8.93 -6.16 12.42
N TRP A 159 -8.95 -5.98 11.11
CA TRP A 159 -9.07 -4.64 10.56
C TRP A 159 -10.39 -3.98 10.94
N ASN A 160 -10.32 -2.73 11.37
CA ASN A 160 -11.51 -1.92 11.60
C ASN A 160 -11.99 -1.33 10.26
N THR A 161 -13.10 -1.84 9.76
CA THR A 161 -13.67 -1.45 8.47
C THR A 161 -14.90 -0.55 8.60
N ALA A 162 -15.23 -0.10 9.80
CA ALA A 162 -16.46 0.65 10.08
C ALA A 162 -16.58 1.98 9.30
N ALA A 163 -15.45 2.62 8.97
CA ALA A 163 -15.43 3.85 8.19
C ALA A 163 -15.42 3.62 6.66
N VAL A 164 -15.20 2.37 6.22
CA VAL A 164 -15.04 2.07 4.78
C VAL A 164 -16.37 2.16 4.06
N THR A 165 -16.39 2.91 2.95
CA THR A 165 -17.57 3.09 2.10
C THR A 165 -17.42 2.44 0.73
N ASN A 166 -16.20 2.06 0.33
CA ASN A 166 -15.93 1.47 -0.98
C ASN A 166 -14.91 0.32 -0.89
N MET A 167 -15.34 -0.88 -1.30
CA MET A 167 -14.52 -2.09 -1.41
C MET A 167 -14.65 -2.74 -2.81
N TYR A 168 -14.98 -1.95 -3.86
CA TYR A 168 -15.07 -2.44 -5.23
C TYR A 168 -13.82 -3.23 -5.62
N GLY A 169 -13.99 -4.47 -6.09
CA GLY A 169 -12.90 -5.30 -6.60
C GLY A 169 -11.76 -5.58 -5.62
N MET A 170 -11.96 -5.45 -4.31
CA MET A 170 -10.87 -5.49 -3.31
C MET A 170 -10.03 -6.76 -3.40
N PHE A 171 -10.65 -7.92 -3.60
CA PHE A 171 -9.99 -9.23 -3.72
C PHE A 171 -10.22 -9.89 -5.09
N ASN A 172 -10.60 -9.11 -6.12
CA ASN A 172 -10.75 -9.63 -7.47
C ASN A 172 -9.43 -10.29 -7.92
N LEU A 173 -9.49 -11.52 -8.45
CA LEU A 173 -8.32 -12.31 -8.88
C LEU A 173 -7.31 -12.64 -7.76
N ALA A 174 -7.64 -12.47 -6.47
CA ALA A 174 -6.81 -12.88 -5.34
C ALA A 174 -6.87 -14.41 -5.16
N LYS A 175 -6.06 -15.14 -5.91
CA LYS A 175 -6.21 -16.59 -6.19
C LYS A 175 -6.11 -17.52 -4.98
N VAL A 176 -5.45 -17.08 -3.89
CA VAL A 176 -5.27 -17.88 -2.67
C VAL A 176 -5.92 -17.26 -1.44
N PHE A 177 -6.40 -16.01 -1.54
CA PHE A 177 -6.98 -15.31 -0.39
C PHE A 177 -8.29 -15.95 0.06
N ASN A 178 -8.30 -16.48 1.30
CA ASN A 178 -9.51 -17.06 1.91
C ASN A 178 -9.51 -16.91 3.44
N GLN A 179 -9.18 -15.71 3.94
CA GLN A 179 -9.22 -15.42 5.38
C GLN A 179 -10.63 -15.09 5.85
N ASP A 180 -10.90 -15.30 7.14
CA ASP A 180 -12.17 -15.04 7.77
C ASP A 180 -12.41 -13.52 7.94
N LEU A 181 -13.36 -12.97 7.19
CA LEU A 181 -13.76 -11.56 7.25
C LEU A 181 -15.11 -11.36 7.96
N THR A 182 -15.65 -12.38 8.59
CA THR A 182 -16.98 -12.34 9.22
C THR A 182 -17.06 -11.32 10.36
N LYS A 183 -15.91 -10.91 10.92
CA LYS A 183 -15.83 -9.87 11.96
C LYS A 183 -15.84 -8.44 11.44
N TRP A 184 -15.74 -8.24 10.13
CA TRP A 184 -15.70 -6.88 9.59
C TRP A 184 -17.03 -6.14 9.80
N CYS A 185 -16.95 -4.92 10.31
CA CYS A 185 -18.07 -4.00 10.39
C CYS A 185 -18.24 -3.29 9.04
N VAL A 186 -19.32 -3.58 8.32
CA VAL A 186 -19.54 -3.10 6.94
C VAL A 186 -20.90 -2.39 6.80
N THR A 187 -21.31 -1.66 7.83
CA THR A 187 -22.60 -0.93 7.85
C THR A 187 -22.72 0.09 6.71
N ASN A 188 -21.62 0.67 6.28
CA ASN A 188 -21.57 1.64 5.18
C ASN A 188 -21.52 0.98 3.77
N VAL A 189 -21.44 -0.34 3.72
CA VAL A 189 -21.45 -1.14 2.49
C VAL A 189 -22.63 -2.09 2.55
N SER A 190 -23.80 -1.61 2.11
CA SER A 190 -25.10 -2.26 2.32
C SER A 190 -25.31 -3.55 1.51
N SER A 191 -24.51 -3.78 0.49
CA SER A 191 -24.54 -4.98 -0.38
C SER A 191 -23.15 -5.34 -0.84
N GLU A 192 -22.96 -6.58 -1.29
CA GLU A 192 -21.67 -7.01 -1.83
C GLU A 192 -21.21 -6.10 -2.98
N PRO A 193 -20.00 -5.51 -2.86
CA PRO A 193 -19.47 -4.64 -3.91
C PRO A 193 -19.19 -5.42 -5.20
N VAL A 194 -19.41 -4.78 -6.34
CA VAL A 194 -19.12 -5.38 -7.65
C VAL A 194 -17.67 -5.87 -7.69
N ASN A 195 -17.49 -7.11 -8.15
CA ASN A 195 -16.20 -7.78 -8.25
C ASN A 195 -15.41 -7.90 -6.92
N PHE A 196 -16.05 -7.77 -5.75
CA PHE A 196 -15.36 -7.84 -4.46
C PHE A 196 -14.36 -8.99 -4.38
N ASN A 197 -14.80 -10.20 -4.74
CA ASN A 197 -13.98 -11.43 -4.74
C ASN A 197 -14.09 -12.22 -6.05
N LYS A 198 -14.37 -11.56 -7.17
CA LYS A 198 -14.49 -12.25 -8.46
C LYS A 198 -13.20 -13.01 -8.77
N ASP A 199 -13.32 -14.29 -9.13
CA ASP A 199 -12.18 -15.15 -9.46
C ASP A 199 -11.12 -15.29 -8.35
N SER A 200 -11.48 -15.05 -7.08
CA SER A 200 -10.64 -15.28 -5.90
C SER A 200 -10.95 -16.63 -5.24
N ALA A 201 -10.15 -17.00 -4.23
CA ALA A 201 -10.43 -18.18 -3.40
C ALA A 201 -11.38 -17.89 -2.23
N LEU A 202 -11.74 -16.63 -1.96
CA LEU A 202 -12.58 -16.24 -0.83
C LEU A 202 -13.98 -16.87 -0.94
N THR A 203 -14.29 -17.73 0.02
CA THR A 203 -15.58 -18.44 0.09
C THR A 203 -16.68 -17.57 0.67
N GLU A 204 -17.94 -17.89 0.37
CA GLU A 204 -19.12 -17.21 0.94
C GLU A 204 -19.12 -17.24 2.47
N ALA A 205 -18.65 -18.35 3.08
CA ALA A 205 -18.61 -18.52 4.53
C ALA A 205 -17.62 -17.54 5.23
N ASN A 206 -16.63 -17.07 4.51
CA ASN A 206 -15.60 -16.16 5.03
C ASN A 206 -15.86 -14.68 4.71
N LYS A 207 -16.94 -14.37 3.99
CA LYS A 207 -17.33 -12.98 3.71
C LYS A 207 -17.97 -12.30 4.92
N PRO A 208 -17.91 -10.97 5.03
CA PRO A 208 -18.72 -10.25 6.01
C PRO A 208 -20.21 -10.31 5.64
N ILE A 209 -21.08 -10.13 6.62
CA ILE A 209 -22.52 -9.94 6.37
C ILE A 209 -22.73 -8.47 6.01
N TRP A 210 -22.96 -8.21 4.74
CA TRP A 210 -23.07 -6.85 4.19
C TRP A 210 -24.15 -6.01 4.89
N GLY A 211 -23.86 -4.74 5.12
CA GLY A 211 -24.77 -3.81 5.82
C GLY A 211 -24.81 -4.00 7.33
N THR A 212 -23.97 -4.86 7.90
CA THR A 212 -23.99 -5.18 9.35
C THR A 212 -22.66 -4.89 10.04
N CYS A 213 -22.69 -4.94 11.38
CA CYS A 213 -21.51 -4.86 12.23
C CYS A 213 -21.60 -5.97 13.28
N PRO A 214 -20.69 -6.95 13.31
CA PRO A 214 -20.68 -8.02 14.31
C PRO A 214 -20.52 -7.45 15.71
N GLY A 215 -21.29 -8.00 16.67
CA GLY A 215 -21.28 -7.53 18.07
C GLY A 215 -22.34 -6.48 18.41
N ASN A 216 -23.05 -5.92 17.45
CA ASN A 216 -24.27 -5.12 17.69
C ASN A 216 -25.50 -6.04 17.61
N SER A 217 -25.59 -7.01 18.52
CA SER A 217 -26.86 -7.70 18.77
C SER A 217 -27.76 -6.70 19.51
N TYR A 218 -28.78 -6.20 18.81
CA TYR A 218 -29.87 -5.43 19.40
C TYR A 218 -30.75 -6.32 20.30
#